data_a91f7e442998d409bcd23e262c6f1075
#
_entry.id   a91f7e442998d409bcd23e262c6f1075
#
_cell.length_a   1.000
_cell.length_b   1.000
_cell.length_c   1.000
_cell.angle_alpha   90.00
_cell.angle_beta   90.00
_cell.angle_gamma   90.00
#
_symmetry.space_group_name_H-M   'P 1'
#
loop_
_entity.id
_entity.type
_entity.pdbx_description
1 polymer ?
#
loop_
_entity_poly.entity_id
_entity_poly.type
_entity_poly.pdbx_seq_one_letter_code
_entity_poly.pdbx_strand_id
1 'polypeptide(L)'
;MINLALHTVELDTVRIAIGDNLLSKPFASDLMRVNRSFIVKRSVEGRREKLESLKNLSAYIRYSVVEDNTSCWIAQAEGRAKDGNDKTDTALLKMLTLSKSKQQTFGESIGELKLMPVSISYEYDPCIIEKARELYAASQGIDYVKAEFEDLDSIQKGFLGYKGRVQVNFGDCIDHKFETAEDLATEVDRQIYGLYQLFPTNIIAWKMQENSDQQSFDQLKQLWPDENWSQAETDFEAH
;
A
#
# COMPACT_ATOMS: atom_id res chain seq x y z
N MET A 1 -5.19 -4.00 8.02
CA MET A 1 -3.95 -4.28 8.80
C MET A 1 -3.45 -3.04 9.54
N ILE A 2 -3.30 -1.84 8.90
CA ILE A 2 -2.75 -0.65 9.57
C ILE A 2 -3.51 -0.29 10.86
N ASN A 3 -4.83 -0.18 10.84
CA ASN A 3 -5.63 0.14 12.03
C ASN A 3 -5.53 -0.92 13.13
N LEU A 4 -5.34 -2.19 12.76
CA LEU A 4 -5.08 -3.24 13.72
C LEU A 4 -3.71 -3.07 14.39
N ALA A 5 -2.67 -2.80 13.58
CA ALA A 5 -1.32 -2.56 14.09
C ALA A 5 -1.27 -1.34 15.03
N LEU A 6 -1.94 -0.24 14.68
CA LEU A 6 -2.03 0.93 15.54
C LEU A 6 -2.79 0.63 16.84
N HIS A 7 -3.89 -0.09 16.75
CA HIS A 7 -4.69 -0.47 17.92
C HIS A 7 -3.91 -1.37 18.90
N THR A 8 -3.06 -2.30 18.41
CA THR A 8 -2.25 -3.18 19.26
C THR A 8 -1.20 -2.44 20.09
N VAL A 9 -0.84 -1.22 19.68
CA VAL A 9 0.09 -0.33 20.42
C VAL A 9 -0.62 0.88 21.04
N GLU A 10 -1.94 0.77 21.22
CA GLU A 10 -2.80 1.78 21.87
C GLU A 10 -2.77 3.16 21.20
N LEU A 11 -2.56 3.19 19.87
CA LEU A 11 -2.65 4.40 19.07
C LEU A 11 -4.02 4.51 18.38
N ASP A 12 -4.43 5.75 18.12
CA ASP A 12 -5.67 6.04 17.40
C ASP A 12 -5.64 5.50 15.97
N THR A 13 -6.82 5.05 15.51
CA THR A 13 -6.99 4.60 14.12
C THR A 13 -6.98 5.79 13.16
N VAL A 14 -6.49 5.55 11.96
CA VAL A 14 -6.38 6.58 10.92
C VAL A 14 -7.65 6.71 10.09
N ARG A 15 -7.84 7.85 9.43
CA ARG A 15 -8.81 8.02 8.33
C ARG A 15 -8.27 7.35 7.08
N ILE A 16 -9.08 6.53 6.40
CA ILE A 16 -8.61 5.72 5.26
C ILE A 16 -9.18 6.28 3.95
N ALA A 17 -8.30 6.60 3.00
CA ALA A 17 -8.69 6.98 1.64
C ALA A 17 -9.17 5.76 0.85
N ILE A 18 -10.39 5.81 0.31
CA ILE A 18 -10.97 4.74 -0.52
C ILE A 18 -11.52 5.28 -1.83
N GLY A 19 -11.44 4.50 -2.90
CA GLY A 19 -12.08 4.86 -4.17
C GLY A 19 -13.61 4.71 -4.10
N ASP A 20 -14.32 5.58 -4.80
CA ASP A 20 -15.79 5.56 -4.90
C ASP A 20 -16.34 4.27 -5.54
N ASN A 21 -15.54 3.57 -6.35
CA ASN A 21 -15.87 2.27 -6.94
C ASN A 21 -16.19 1.17 -5.88
N LEU A 22 -15.62 1.28 -4.67
CA LEU A 22 -15.86 0.32 -3.58
C LEU A 22 -17.21 0.52 -2.88
N LEU A 23 -17.92 1.60 -3.17
CA LEU A 23 -19.21 1.93 -2.54
C LEU A 23 -20.42 1.39 -3.32
N SER A 24 -20.21 0.54 -4.32
CA SER A 24 -21.27 -0.02 -5.17
C SER A 24 -22.30 -0.89 -4.43
N LYS A 25 -21.94 -1.41 -3.26
CA LYS A 25 -22.81 -2.23 -2.40
C LYS A 25 -23.07 -1.57 -1.05
N PRO A 26 -24.31 -1.59 -0.51
CA PRO A 26 -24.64 -0.95 0.77
C PRO A 26 -23.76 -1.42 1.93
N PHE A 27 -23.55 -2.74 2.08
CA PHE A 27 -22.72 -3.27 3.17
C PHE A 27 -21.28 -2.79 3.12
N ALA A 28 -20.71 -2.64 1.89
CA ALA A 28 -19.35 -2.13 1.71
C ALA A 28 -19.27 -0.66 2.14
N SER A 29 -20.28 0.14 1.78
CA SER A 29 -20.40 1.54 2.23
C SER A 29 -20.44 1.64 3.75
N ASP A 30 -21.24 0.80 4.42
CA ASP A 30 -21.34 0.81 5.89
C ASP A 30 -20.03 0.38 6.56
N LEU A 31 -19.38 -0.67 6.05
CA LEU A 31 -18.06 -1.13 6.51
C LEU A 31 -17.01 -0.01 6.39
N MET A 32 -16.99 0.70 5.27
CA MET A 32 -16.04 1.79 5.04
C MET A 32 -16.30 2.98 5.98
N ARG A 33 -17.57 3.30 6.27
CA ARG A 33 -17.92 4.35 7.23
C ARG A 33 -17.46 4.01 8.65
N VAL A 34 -17.67 2.76 9.09
CA VAL A 34 -17.21 2.29 10.41
C VAL A 34 -15.69 2.40 10.52
N ASN A 35 -14.94 2.17 9.44
CA ASN A 35 -13.48 2.31 9.39
C ASN A 35 -12.99 3.76 9.23
N ARG A 36 -13.80 4.78 9.46
CA ARG A 36 -13.44 6.21 9.33
C ARG A 36 -12.92 6.55 7.92
N SER A 37 -13.41 5.84 6.88
CA SER A 37 -12.95 6.05 5.51
C SER A 37 -13.52 7.33 4.91
N PHE A 38 -12.72 7.98 4.05
CA PHE A 38 -13.17 9.08 3.21
C PHE A 38 -13.01 8.74 1.72
N ILE A 39 -13.85 9.35 0.90
CA ILE A 39 -14.02 8.95 -0.49
C ILE A 39 -13.09 9.74 -1.41
N VAL A 40 -12.31 9.01 -2.22
CA VAL A 40 -11.57 9.53 -3.37
C VAL A 40 -12.41 9.35 -4.61
N LYS A 41 -12.92 10.44 -5.18
CA LYS A 41 -13.71 10.42 -6.41
C LYS A 41 -12.82 10.12 -7.61
N ARG A 42 -13.02 8.95 -8.24
CA ARG A 42 -12.28 8.50 -9.44
C ARG A 42 -13.07 8.72 -10.72
N SER A 43 -14.39 8.62 -10.64
CA SER A 43 -15.32 8.67 -11.76
C SER A 43 -15.76 10.10 -12.16
N VAL A 44 -14.95 11.11 -11.83
CA VAL A 44 -15.25 12.51 -12.20
C VAL A 44 -14.89 12.74 -13.67
N GLU A 45 -15.88 13.10 -14.47
CA GLU A 45 -15.71 13.50 -15.86
C GLU A 45 -15.42 15.01 -15.94
N GLY A 46 -14.55 15.39 -16.90
CA GLY A 46 -14.17 16.76 -17.09
C GLY A 46 -12.89 17.16 -16.36
N ARG A 47 -11.98 17.84 -17.06
CA ARG A 47 -10.67 18.23 -16.56
C ARG A 47 -10.75 19.22 -15.38
N ARG A 48 -11.71 20.15 -15.45
CA ARG A 48 -11.90 21.19 -14.42
C ARG A 48 -12.47 20.57 -13.15
N GLU A 49 -13.50 19.75 -13.27
CA GLU A 49 -14.17 19.05 -12.20
C GLU A 49 -13.23 18.07 -11.49
N LYS A 50 -12.39 17.36 -12.26
CA LYS A 50 -11.35 16.49 -11.73
C LYS A 50 -10.33 17.27 -10.88
N LEU A 51 -9.85 18.41 -11.39
CA LEU A 51 -8.91 19.26 -10.65
C LEU A 51 -9.53 19.81 -9.36
N GLU A 52 -10.79 20.24 -9.40
CA GLU A 52 -11.51 20.71 -8.22
C GLU A 52 -11.69 19.60 -7.18
N SER A 53 -12.07 18.41 -7.61
CA SER A 53 -12.17 17.23 -6.74
C SER A 53 -10.84 16.90 -6.05
N LEU A 54 -9.72 16.95 -6.79
CA LEU A 54 -8.39 16.72 -6.23
C LEU A 54 -7.96 17.83 -5.26
N LYS A 55 -8.30 19.09 -5.52
CA LYS A 55 -8.07 20.20 -4.57
C LYS A 55 -8.85 20.02 -3.28
N ASN A 56 -10.12 19.62 -3.38
CA ASN A 56 -10.95 19.36 -2.21
C ASN A 56 -10.41 18.18 -1.40
N LEU A 57 -9.93 17.13 -2.05
CA LEU A 57 -9.27 16.00 -1.41
C LEU A 57 -8.01 16.43 -0.66
N SER A 58 -7.14 17.20 -1.33
CA SER A 58 -5.93 17.77 -0.73
C SER A 58 -6.26 18.62 0.50
N ALA A 59 -7.26 19.51 0.39
CA ALA A 59 -7.70 20.35 1.50
C ALA A 59 -8.24 19.55 2.68
N TYR A 60 -9.01 18.48 2.40
CA TYR A 60 -9.53 17.59 3.44
C TYR A 60 -8.42 16.85 4.19
N ILE A 61 -7.43 16.30 3.46
CA ILE A 61 -6.29 15.62 4.07
C ILE A 61 -5.50 16.61 4.93
N ARG A 62 -5.20 17.80 4.38
CA ARG A 62 -4.49 18.85 5.11
C ARG A 62 -5.22 19.25 6.39
N TYR A 63 -6.52 19.53 6.31
CA TYR A 63 -7.35 19.86 7.48
C TYR A 63 -7.31 18.71 8.51
N SER A 64 -7.46 17.47 8.07
CA SER A 64 -7.42 16.31 8.96
C SER A 64 -6.11 16.21 9.74
N VAL A 65 -4.98 16.41 9.06
CA VAL A 65 -3.65 16.24 9.68
C VAL A 65 -3.26 17.47 10.50
N VAL A 66 -3.43 18.68 9.95
CA VAL A 66 -2.89 19.91 10.53
C VAL A 66 -3.82 20.48 11.60
N GLU A 67 -5.14 20.49 11.35
CA GLU A 67 -6.12 21.11 12.24
C GLU A 67 -6.76 20.10 13.20
N ASP A 68 -7.24 18.96 12.67
CA ASP A 68 -7.87 17.91 13.49
C ASP A 68 -6.87 16.99 14.20
N ASN A 69 -5.57 17.12 13.92
CA ASN A 69 -4.51 16.25 14.42
C ASN A 69 -4.83 14.75 14.24
N THR A 70 -5.45 14.42 13.10
CA THR A 70 -5.90 13.06 12.79
C THR A 70 -5.13 12.53 11.57
N SER A 71 -4.43 11.42 11.73
CA SER A 71 -3.66 10.80 10.66
C SER A 71 -4.57 10.27 9.53
N CYS A 72 -4.08 10.35 8.29
CA CYS A 72 -4.72 9.81 7.11
C CYS A 72 -3.85 8.70 6.49
N TRP A 73 -4.49 7.60 6.09
CA TRP A 73 -3.87 6.54 5.30
C TRP A 73 -4.28 6.66 3.84
N ILE A 74 -3.30 6.67 2.95
CA ILE A 74 -3.52 6.67 1.51
C ILE A 74 -2.52 5.71 0.84
N ALA A 75 -2.97 4.95 -0.16
CA ALA A 75 -2.06 4.09 -0.94
C ALA A 75 -1.10 4.95 -1.77
N GLN A 76 0.14 4.50 -1.92
CA GLN A 76 1.20 5.22 -2.65
C GLN A 76 0.96 5.29 -4.17
N ALA A 77 0.15 4.39 -4.71
CA ALA A 77 -0.24 4.36 -6.11
C ALA A 77 -1.65 3.80 -6.27
N GLU A 78 -2.25 3.98 -7.44
CA GLU A 78 -3.53 3.35 -7.78
C GLU A 78 -3.33 1.86 -8.10
N GLY A 79 -4.28 1.04 -7.65
CA GLY A 79 -4.27 -0.40 -7.87
C GLY A 79 -3.81 -1.20 -6.65
N ARG A 80 -3.61 -2.50 -6.86
CA ARG A 80 -3.08 -3.43 -5.86
C ARG A 80 -1.62 -3.70 -6.14
N ALA A 81 -0.80 -3.71 -5.10
CA ALA A 81 0.55 -4.26 -5.14
C ALA A 81 0.50 -5.73 -5.58
N LYS A 82 1.27 -6.13 -6.61
CA LYS A 82 1.20 -7.46 -7.22
C LYS A 82 2.49 -8.24 -7.10
N ASP A 83 3.61 -7.59 -7.40
CA ASP A 83 4.93 -8.22 -7.52
C ASP A 83 5.97 -7.67 -6.53
N GLY A 84 5.54 -6.81 -5.61
CA GLY A 84 6.43 -6.14 -4.66
C GLY A 84 7.29 -5.02 -5.25
N ASN A 85 7.15 -4.72 -6.55
CA ASN A 85 7.85 -3.62 -7.22
C ASN A 85 6.97 -2.38 -7.32
N ASP A 86 6.35 -2.02 -6.20
CA ASP A 86 5.47 -0.86 -6.14
C ASP A 86 6.26 0.44 -6.14
N LYS A 87 5.88 1.34 -7.01
CA LYS A 87 6.47 2.68 -7.09
C LYS A 87 5.47 3.74 -6.68
N THR A 88 5.97 4.74 -5.97
CA THR A 88 5.15 5.88 -5.55
C THR A 88 4.73 6.72 -6.76
N ASP A 89 3.42 6.93 -6.90
CA ASP A 89 2.89 7.80 -7.95
C ASP A 89 3.16 9.28 -7.61
N THR A 90 3.96 9.94 -8.43
CA THR A 90 4.27 11.37 -8.28
C THR A 90 3.02 12.25 -8.42
N ALA A 91 1.99 11.80 -9.14
CA ALA A 91 0.72 12.53 -9.23
C ALA A 91 -0.02 12.56 -7.89
N LEU A 92 0.08 11.48 -7.08
CA LEU A 92 -0.42 11.46 -5.70
C LEU A 92 0.29 12.53 -4.85
N LEU A 93 1.61 12.59 -4.90
CA LEU A 93 2.39 13.54 -4.12
C LEU A 93 2.10 15.00 -4.54
N LYS A 94 1.96 15.24 -5.84
CA LYS A 94 1.51 16.55 -6.37
C LYS A 94 0.10 16.90 -5.90
N MET A 95 -0.81 15.92 -5.86
CA MET A 95 -2.17 16.10 -5.36
C MET A 95 -2.17 16.54 -3.89
N LEU A 96 -1.35 15.96 -3.02
CA LEU A 96 -1.27 16.31 -1.60
C LEU A 96 -0.95 17.80 -1.37
N THR A 97 -0.28 18.45 -2.32
CA THR A 97 0.10 19.87 -2.22
C THR A 97 -0.84 20.84 -2.94
N LEU A 98 -1.94 20.39 -3.55
CA LEU A 98 -2.87 21.25 -4.28
C LEU A 98 -3.58 22.29 -3.42
N SER A 99 -3.71 22.03 -2.12
CA SER A 99 -4.33 22.97 -1.16
C SER A 99 -3.34 23.89 -0.46
N LYS A 100 -2.04 23.83 -0.81
CA LYS A 100 -1.03 24.71 -0.22
C LYS A 100 -1.30 26.17 -0.51
N SER A 101 -0.84 27.08 0.35
CA SER A 101 -0.89 28.52 0.10
C SER A 101 0.03 28.88 -1.09
N LYS A 102 -0.21 30.05 -1.70
CA LYS A 102 0.62 30.52 -2.82
C LYS A 102 2.07 30.80 -2.44
N GLN A 103 2.33 31.08 -1.16
CA GLN A 103 3.65 31.39 -0.62
C GLN A 103 4.44 30.14 -0.25
N GLN A 104 3.76 29.02 -0.01
CA GLN A 104 4.41 27.77 0.36
C GLN A 104 5.08 27.08 -0.83
N THR A 105 6.29 26.59 -0.62
CA THR A 105 6.97 25.67 -1.53
C THR A 105 6.33 24.27 -1.47
N PHE A 106 6.73 23.38 -2.37
CA PHE A 106 6.32 21.97 -2.35
C PHE A 106 6.77 21.30 -1.04
N GLY A 107 8.06 21.43 -0.68
CA GLY A 107 8.63 20.81 0.51
C GLY A 107 8.00 21.30 1.80
N GLU A 108 7.75 22.60 1.97
CA GLU A 108 7.05 23.14 3.15
C GLU A 108 5.65 22.54 3.29
N SER A 109 4.91 22.41 2.19
CA SER A 109 3.57 21.82 2.21
C SER A 109 3.57 20.32 2.58
N ILE A 110 4.57 19.57 2.12
CA ILE A 110 4.76 18.16 2.47
C ILE A 110 5.19 18.03 3.94
N GLY A 111 6.11 18.87 4.41
CA GLY A 111 6.57 18.84 5.80
C GLY A 111 5.46 19.05 6.82
N GLU A 112 4.46 19.90 6.52
CA GLU A 112 3.30 20.08 7.39
C GLU A 112 2.42 18.84 7.47
N LEU A 113 2.36 18.01 6.43
CA LEU A 113 1.59 16.76 6.41
C LEU A 113 2.25 15.64 7.19
N LYS A 114 3.52 15.79 7.57
CA LYS A 114 4.29 14.78 8.32
C LYS A 114 4.16 13.40 7.67
N LEU A 115 4.40 13.34 6.36
CA LEU A 115 4.28 12.12 5.57
C LEU A 115 5.19 11.03 6.13
N MET A 116 4.64 9.85 6.37
CA MET A 116 5.37 8.70 6.91
C MET A 116 5.16 7.48 6.00
N PRO A 117 6.21 6.98 5.32
CA PRO A 117 6.13 5.75 4.54
C PRO A 117 5.86 4.55 5.43
N VAL A 118 5.04 3.61 4.95
CA VAL A 118 4.72 2.38 5.69
C VAL A 118 4.85 1.20 4.75
N SER A 119 5.62 0.19 5.19
CA SER A 119 5.73 -1.10 4.51
C SER A 119 4.87 -2.13 5.22
N ILE A 120 4.13 -2.94 4.46
CA ILE A 120 3.32 -4.06 4.95
C ILE A 120 3.74 -5.31 4.20
N SER A 121 4.28 -6.28 4.93
CA SER A 121 4.75 -7.55 4.38
C SER A 121 3.88 -8.68 4.92
N TYR A 122 3.51 -9.60 4.05
CA TYR A 122 2.75 -10.81 4.39
C TYR A 122 3.60 -12.04 4.14
N GLU A 123 3.58 -13.00 5.05
CA GLU A 123 4.17 -14.31 4.82
C GLU A 123 3.40 -15.09 3.75
N TYR A 124 2.06 -15.02 3.80
CA TYR A 124 1.16 -15.53 2.77
C TYR A 124 0.20 -14.43 2.33
N ASP A 125 0.21 -14.09 1.05
CA ASP A 125 -0.77 -13.13 0.51
C ASP A 125 -2.05 -13.87 0.17
N PRO A 126 -3.18 -13.58 0.84
CA PRO A 126 -4.44 -14.29 0.59
C PRO A 126 -5.01 -14.07 -0.82
N CYS A 127 -4.48 -13.09 -1.57
CA CYS A 127 -4.89 -12.80 -2.95
C CYS A 127 -3.80 -13.18 -3.98
N ILE A 128 -2.85 -14.06 -3.62
CA ILE A 128 -1.70 -14.39 -4.46
C ILE A 128 -2.14 -14.98 -5.82
N ILE A 129 -3.17 -15.80 -5.84
CA ILE A 129 -3.67 -16.45 -7.06
C ILE A 129 -4.21 -15.42 -8.06
N GLU A 130 -5.03 -14.48 -7.60
CA GLU A 130 -5.59 -13.41 -8.44
C GLU A 130 -4.48 -12.50 -8.97
N LYS A 131 -3.53 -12.14 -8.12
CA LYS A 131 -2.36 -11.34 -8.49
C LYS A 131 -1.49 -12.05 -9.54
N ALA A 132 -1.21 -13.34 -9.34
CA ALA A 132 -0.42 -14.15 -10.27
C ALA A 132 -1.12 -14.26 -11.65
N ARG A 133 -2.44 -14.44 -11.69
CA ARG A 133 -3.21 -14.46 -12.93
C ARG A 133 -3.12 -13.12 -13.69
N GLU A 134 -3.23 -12.02 -12.98
CA GLU A 134 -3.12 -10.67 -13.56
C GLU A 134 -1.71 -10.42 -14.12
N LEU A 135 -0.65 -10.80 -13.38
CA LEU A 135 0.74 -10.69 -13.83
C LEU A 135 1.02 -11.59 -15.04
N TYR A 136 0.49 -12.82 -15.02
CA TYR A 136 0.64 -13.75 -16.14
C TYR A 136 -0.04 -13.21 -17.40
N ALA A 137 -1.27 -12.70 -17.31
CA ALA A 137 -1.95 -12.09 -18.45
C ALA A 137 -1.13 -10.91 -19.02
N ALA A 138 -0.63 -10.04 -18.14
CA ALA A 138 0.23 -8.93 -18.54
C ALA A 138 1.51 -9.39 -19.25
N SER A 139 2.16 -10.47 -18.78
CA SER A 139 3.35 -11.05 -19.39
C SER A 139 3.09 -11.60 -20.80
N GLN A 140 1.87 -12.03 -21.08
CA GLN A 140 1.43 -12.50 -22.39
C GLN A 140 0.89 -11.39 -23.30
N GLY A 141 0.91 -10.12 -22.84
CA GLY A 141 0.32 -8.99 -23.58
C GLY A 141 -1.21 -9.05 -23.66
N ILE A 142 -1.85 -9.76 -22.73
CA ILE A 142 -3.32 -9.92 -22.67
C ILE A 142 -3.85 -8.94 -21.63
N ASP A 143 -4.87 -8.14 -22.02
CA ASP A 143 -5.58 -7.28 -21.07
C ASP A 143 -6.37 -8.14 -20.08
N TYR A 144 -6.04 -8.01 -18.81
CA TYR A 144 -6.76 -8.70 -17.74
C TYR A 144 -8.10 -8.01 -17.49
N VAL A 145 -9.18 -8.75 -17.71
CA VAL A 145 -10.55 -8.26 -17.45
C VAL A 145 -11.00 -8.80 -16.09
N LYS A 146 -11.17 -7.92 -15.12
CA LYS A 146 -11.68 -8.28 -13.80
C LYS A 146 -13.12 -8.79 -13.88
N ALA A 147 -13.41 -9.82 -13.09
CA ALA A 147 -14.80 -10.25 -12.86
C ALA A 147 -15.60 -9.15 -12.14
N GLU A 148 -16.93 -9.18 -12.29
CA GLU A 148 -17.85 -8.12 -11.78
C GLU A 148 -17.66 -7.79 -10.30
N PHE A 149 -17.32 -8.77 -9.45
CA PHE A 149 -17.15 -8.58 -8.00
C PHE A 149 -15.74 -8.88 -7.48
N GLU A 150 -14.76 -8.99 -8.36
CA GLU A 150 -13.39 -9.39 -7.99
C GLU A 150 -12.76 -8.49 -6.93
N ASP A 151 -13.02 -7.19 -6.97
CA ASP A 151 -12.50 -6.27 -5.95
C ASP A 151 -13.13 -6.52 -4.57
N LEU A 152 -14.42 -6.85 -4.51
CA LEU A 152 -15.09 -7.20 -3.25
C LEU A 152 -14.65 -8.57 -2.72
N ASP A 153 -14.50 -9.55 -3.60
CA ASP A 153 -13.98 -10.87 -3.26
C ASP A 153 -12.55 -10.78 -2.73
N SER A 154 -11.73 -9.93 -3.34
CA SER A 154 -10.36 -9.66 -2.87
C SER A 154 -10.34 -9.00 -1.50
N ILE A 155 -11.26 -8.08 -1.21
CA ILE A 155 -11.42 -7.48 0.11
C ILE A 155 -11.82 -8.56 1.13
N GLN A 156 -12.80 -9.40 0.80
CA GLN A 156 -13.24 -10.48 1.67
C GLN A 156 -12.10 -11.48 1.95
N LYS A 157 -11.37 -11.93 0.92
CA LYS A 157 -10.17 -12.76 1.07
C LYS A 157 -9.11 -12.09 1.92
N GLY A 158 -8.88 -10.78 1.70
CA GLY A 158 -7.96 -9.99 2.51
C GLY A 158 -8.33 -9.92 3.99
N PHE A 159 -9.60 -10.02 4.35
CA PHE A 159 -10.04 -10.08 5.75
C PHE A 159 -9.94 -11.50 6.33
N LEU A 160 -10.46 -12.50 5.64
CA LEU A 160 -10.68 -13.85 6.15
C LEU A 160 -9.52 -14.80 5.85
N GLY A 161 -8.75 -14.56 4.79
CA GLY A 161 -7.70 -15.45 4.32
C GLY A 161 -6.54 -15.54 5.30
N TYR A 162 -5.92 -16.71 5.33
CA TYR A 162 -4.70 -16.95 6.09
C TYR A 162 -3.56 -16.07 5.60
N LYS A 163 -2.76 -15.52 6.52
CA LYS A 163 -1.67 -14.58 6.21
C LYS A 163 -0.33 -14.98 6.81
N GLY A 164 -0.32 -16.00 7.70
CA GLY A 164 0.87 -16.30 8.48
C GLY A 164 1.31 -15.08 9.32
N ARG A 165 2.58 -14.82 9.33
CA ARG A 165 3.17 -13.63 9.96
C ARG A 165 2.89 -12.39 9.09
N VAL A 166 2.60 -11.27 9.75
CA VAL A 166 2.41 -9.98 9.08
C VAL A 166 3.30 -8.95 9.77
N GLN A 167 4.13 -8.29 8.99
CA GLN A 167 5.00 -7.22 9.49
C GLN A 167 4.51 -5.87 8.95
N VAL A 168 4.35 -4.91 9.86
CA VAL A 168 4.03 -3.51 9.52
C VAL A 168 5.16 -2.65 10.06
N ASN A 169 5.90 -2.03 9.16
CA ASN A 169 7.03 -1.17 9.51
C ASN A 169 6.74 0.28 9.12
N PHE A 170 6.97 1.19 10.04
CA PHE A 170 6.85 2.62 9.83
C PHE A 170 8.23 3.20 9.56
N GLY A 171 8.33 4.00 8.51
CA GLY A 171 9.55 4.72 8.15
C GLY A 171 9.73 6.02 8.92
N ASP A 172 10.76 6.73 8.56
CA ASP A 172 11.02 8.06 9.10
C ASP A 172 10.04 9.09 8.52
N CYS A 173 9.63 10.04 9.34
CA CYS A 173 8.79 11.14 8.89
C CYS A 173 9.55 11.97 7.85
N ILE A 174 8.91 12.23 6.72
CA ILE A 174 9.46 13.06 5.66
C ILE A 174 9.48 14.52 6.10
N ASP A 175 10.64 15.13 6.00
CA ASP A 175 10.86 16.55 6.26
C ASP A 175 10.60 17.44 5.01
N HIS A 176 10.86 18.74 5.14
CA HIS A 176 10.59 19.75 4.09
C HIS A 176 11.72 19.92 3.06
N LYS A 177 12.75 19.06 3.06
CA LYS A 177 13.96 19.23 2.19
C LYS A 177 13.73 18.92 0.72
N PHE A 178 12.62 18.26 0.37
CA PHE A 178 12.34 17.84 -1.01
C PHE A 178 11.71 18.97 -1.81
N GLU A 179 12.26 19.25 -2.97
CA GLU A 179 11.75 20.32 -3.86
C GLU A 179 10.79 19.79 -4.92
N THR A 180 10.92 18.52 -5.30
CA THR A 180 10.11 17.89 -6.34
C THR A 180 9.36 16.64 -5.84
N ALA A 181 8.27 16.30 -6.51
CA ALA A 181 7.53 15.07 -6.21
C ALA A 181 8.33 13.83 -6.63
N GLU A 182 9.20 13.95 -7.61
CA GLU A 182 10.06 12.90 -8.12
C GLU A 182 11.13 12.50 -7.10
N ASP A 183 11.80 13.47 -6.49
CA ASP A 183 12.79 13.23 -5.43
C ASP A 183 12.12 12.65 -4.17
N LEU A 184 10.95 13.19 -3.83
CA LEU A 184 10.16 12.68 -2.71
C LEU A 184 9.71 11.25 -2.96
N ALA A 185 9.23 10.91 -4.16
CA ALA A 185 8.83 9.54 -4.51
C ALA A 185 9.99 8.56 -4.37
N THR A 186 11.18 8.96 -4.82
CA THR A 186 12.40 8.16 -4.68
C THR A 186 12.73 7.86 -3.21
N GLU A 187 12.61 8.86 -2.34
CA GLU A 187 12.83 8.65 -0.91
C GLU A 187 11.77 7.77 -0.25
N VAL A 188 10.48 7.97 -0.59
CA VAL A 188 9.39 7.11 -0.11
C VAL A 188 9.63 5.66 -0.52
N ASP A 189 9.96 5.41 -1.79
CA ASP A 189 10.24 4.07 -2.30
C ASP A 189 11.47 3.46 -1.60
N ARG A 190 12.55 4.22 -1.41
CA ARG A 190 13.74 3.78 -0.69
C ARG A 190 13.41 3.31 0.73
N GLN A 191 12.57 4.05 1.45
CA GLN A 191 12.17 3.66 2.80
C GLN A 191 11.27 2.43 2.77
N ILE A 192 10.27 2.36 1.89
CA ILE A 192 9.35 1.23 1.79
C ILE A 192 10.12 -0.06 1.48
N TYR A 193 11.02 -0.04 0.49
CA TYR A 193 11.82 -1.22 0.14
C TYR A 193 12.80 -1.60 1.26
N GLY A 194 13.44 -0.63 1.91
CA GLY A 194 14.36 -0.88 3.02
C GLY A 194 13.66 -1.45 4.27
N LEU A 195 12.36 -1.20 4.42
CA LEU A 195 11.54 -1.67 5.54
C LEU A 195 10.77 -2.96 5.22
N TYR A 196 10.78 -3.40 3.94
CA TYR A 196 10.05 -4.59 3.54
C TYR A 196 10.70 -5.84 4.13
N GLN A 197 9.90 -6.65 4.83
CA GLN A 197 10.36 -7.90 5.43
C GLN A 197 10.15 -9.06 4.46
N LEU A 198 11.22 -9.76 4.09
CA LEU A 198 11.14 -11.03 3.41
C LEU A 198 10.90 -12.14 4.43
N PHE A 199 9.90 -12.98 4.21
CA PHE A 199 9.62 -14.17 5.01
C PHE A 199 10.24 -15.42 4.39
N PRO A 200 10.37 -16.54 5.14
CA PRO A 200 10.85 -17.81 4.61
C PRO A 200 10.13 -18.26 3.32
N THR A 201 8.81 -18.04 3.23
CA THR A 201 8.01 -18.32 2.03
C THR A 201 8.50 -17.60 0.79
N ASN A 202 8.90 -16.31 0.92
CA ASN A 202 9.45 -15.54 -0.19
C ASN A 202 10.81 -16.13 -0.64
N ILE A 203 11.64 -16.57 0.32
CA ILE A 203 12.96 -17.16 0.07
C ILE A 203 12.81 -18.54 -0.60
N ILE A 204 11.85 -19.35 -0.15
CA ILE A 204 11.54 -20.66 -0.75
C ILE A 204 11.01 -20.45 -2.19
N ALA A 205 10.07 -19.53 -2.38
CA ALA A 205 9.53 -19.21 -3.71
C ALA A 205 10.64 -18.74 -4.68
N TRP A 206 11.60 -17.93 -4.18
CA TRP A 206 12.76 -17.53 -4.97
C TRP A 206 13.64 -18.72 -5.35
N LYS A 207 13.89 -19.67 -4.43
CA LYS A 207 14.66 -20.90 -4.68
C LYS A 207 14.06 -21.74 -5.80
N MET A 208 12.74 -21.74 -5.96
CA MET A 208 12.05 -22.52 -7.00
C MET A 208 12.18 -21.91 -8.41
N GLN A 209 12.77 -20.73 -8.55
CA GLN A 209 13.02 -20.12 -9.86
C GLN A 209 14.22 -20.75 -10.54
N GLU A 210 14.18 -20.87 -11.88
CA GLU A 210 15.23 -21.53 -12.68
C GLU A 210 16.62 -20.94 -12.52
N ASN A 211 16.72 -19.65 -12.18
CA ASN A 211 17.99 -18.93 -12.03
C ASN A 211 18.48 -18.82 -10.57
N SER A 212 17.84 -19.51 -9.63
CA SER A 212 18.27 -19.49 -8.23
C SER A 212 19.54 -20.35 -8.05
N ASP A 213 20.50 -19.85 -7.26
CA ASP A 213 21.69 -20.57 -6.88
C ASP A 213 21.70 -20.90 -5.38
N GLN A 214 22.37 -22.02 -5.03
CA GLN A 214 22.38 -22.52 -3.66
C GLN A 214 23.11 -21.56 -2.69
N GLN A 215 24.16 -20.87 -3.15
CA GLN A 215 24.92 -19.95 -2.29
C GLN A 215 24.05 -18.76 -1.86
N SER A 216 23.34 -18.16 -2.80
CA SER A 216 22.40 -17.06 -2.51
C SER A 216 21.24 -17.52 -1.62
N PHE A 217 20.73 -18.74 -1.83
CA PHE A 217 19.71 -19.31 -0.96
C PHE A 217 20.21 -19.46 0.48
N ASP A 218 21.42 -19.98 0.68
CA ASP A 218 22.01 -20.14 2.00
C ASP A 218 22.29 -18.79 2.68
N GLN A 219 22.63 -17.74 1.93
CA GLN A 219 22.75 -16.38 2.45
C GLN A 219 21.40 -15.80 2.89
N LEU A 220 20.35 -15.98 2.08
CA LEU A 220 19.00 -15.51 2.40
C LEU A 220 18.43 -16.22 3.64
N LYS A 221 18.75 -17.50 3.85
CA LYS A 221 18.35 -18.23 5.07
C LYS A 221 18.90 -17.61 6.34
N GLN A 222 20.03 -16.89 6.28
CA GLN A 222 20.59 -16.21 7.44
C GLN A 222 19.74 -15.05 7.95
N LEU A 223 18.79 -14.54 7.17
CA LEU A 223 17.79 -13.56 7.63
C LEU A 223 16.86 -14.13 8.71
N TRP A 224 16.77 -15.47 8.79
CA TRP A 224 15.92 -16.20 9.72
C TRP A 224 16.70 -17.38 10.32
N PRO A 225 17.69 -17.12 11.21
CA PRO A 225 18.60 -18.15 11.72
C PRO A 225 17.91 -19.20 12.57
N ASP A 226 16.82 -18.86 13.25
CA ASP A 226 16.05 -19.75 14.13
C ASP A 226 14.88 -20.46 13.40
N GLU A 227 14.74 -20.29 12.07
CA GLU A 227 13.67 -20.91 11.30
C GLU A 227 13.92 -22.39 11.07
N ASN A 228 12.90 -23.22 11.27
CA ASN A 228 12.92 -24.61 10.85
C ASN A 228 12.63 -24.69 9.34
N TRP A 229 13.68 -24.58 8.53
CA TRP A 229 13.57 -24.51 7.08
C TRP A 229 12.93 -25.75 6.44
N SER A 230 13.14 -26.93 6.98
CA SER A 230 12.49 -28.14 6.48
C SER A 230 10.98 -28.13 6.71
N GLN A 231 10.53 -27.60 7.85
CA GLN A 231 9.10 -27.42 8.12
C GLN A 231 8.52 -26.31 7.27
N ALA A 232 9.23 -25.20 7.11
CA ALA A 232 8.81 -24.09 6.28
C ALA A 232 8.62 -24.48 4.80
N GLU A 233 9.52 -25.31 4.24
CA GLU A 233 9.38 -25.87 2.88
C GLU A 233 8.13 -26.76 2.78
N THR A 234 7.88 -27.62 3.77
CA THR A 234 6.68 -28.48 3.82
C THR A 234 5.39 -27.64 3.91
N ASP A 235 5.38 -26.63 4.78
CA ASP A 235 4.22 -25.76 4.97
C ASP A 235 3.94 -24.93 3.71
N PHE A 236 4.99 -24.49 3.01
CA PHE A 236 4.85 -23.76 1.74
C PHE A 236 4.22 -24.62 0.64
N GLU A 237 4.60 -25.91 0.53
CA GLU A 237 4.03 -26.83 -0.45
C GLU A 237 2.55 -27.17 -0.14
N ALA A 238 2.12 -27.05 1.13
CA ALA A 238 0.76 -27.35 1.57
C ALA A 238 -0.24 -26.19 1.35
N HIS A 239 0.24 -24.98 1.10
CA HIS A 239 -0.55 -23.73 0.92
C HIS A 239 -0.51 -23.22 -0.51
#